data_0f854801fabfb2ad3c6a13dde4433409
#
_entry.id   0f854801fabfb2ad3c6a13dde4433409
#
_cell.length_a   1.000
_cell.length_b   1.000
_cell.length_c   1.000
_cell.angle_alpha   90.00
_cell.angle_beta   90.00
_cell.angle_gamma   90.00
#
_symmetry.space_group_name_H-M   'P 1'
#
loop_
_entity.id
_entity.type
_entity.pdbx_description
1 polymer ?
#
loop_
_entity_poly.entity_id
_entity_poly.type
_entity_poly.pdbx_seq_one_letter_code
_entity_poly.pdbx_strand_id
1 'polypeptide(L)'
;PHIPHCWKYDNNYTDDRGRVEYATLSFRTEFIDRCSSAFPEITERLEELKSVSSVITFNNKTLEELTEMMLRMRTEKMSELLPYVFRIILLLSKHESEGIIIGSFSESDRTYDRINKVKEFSQSNYARAITIDMIANHVGMNRSSFCTFFKKATGQTYITYLNKLRVDRACYLLREGKFSITEVCYMVGFNDVPYFNRCFKNNRGMSPKDYADGVITQRQVIKPRKKDTQKDQD
;
A
#
# COMPACT_ATOMS: atom_id res chain seq x y z
N PRO A 1 -5.19 -5.18 -3.13
CA PRO A 1 -6.07 -6.35 -3.23
C PRO A 1 -6.29 -6.93 -1.85
N HIS A 2 -7.55 -7.12 -1.51
CA HIS A 2 -7.95 -7.57 -0.20
C HIS A 2 -8.38 -9.04 -0.21
N ILE A 3 -8.22 -9.69 -1.35
CA ILE A 3 -8.52 -11.11 -1.53
C ILE A 3 -7.39 -11.91 -0.87
N PRO A 4 -7.68 -12.80 0.07
CA PRO A 4 -6.68 -13.72 0.58
C PRO A 4 -6.11 -14.53 -0.57
N HIS A 5 -4.82 -14.42 -0.78
CA HIS A 5 -4.14 -15.17 -1.83
C HIS A 5 -2.85 -15.75 -1.28
N CYS A 6 -2.46 -16.89 -1.78
CA CYS A 6 -1.15 -17.47 -1.56
C CYS A 6 -0.47 -17.71 -2.91
N TRP A 7 0.81 -17.53 -2.93
CA TRP A 7 1.62 -17.87 -4.08
C TRP A 7 1.97 -19.35 -3.98
N LYS A 8 1.51 -20.13 -4.96
CA LYS A 8 1.97 -21.49 -5.18
C LYS A 8 2.76 -21.49 -6.48
N TYR A 9 4.01 -21.85 -6.39
CA TYR A 9 4.88 -21.95 -7.54
C TYR A 9 5.00 -23.42 -7.97
N ASP A 10 4.87 -23.65 -9.24
CA ASP A 10 5.32 -24.87 -9.88
C ASP A 10 6.82 -24.74 -10.16
N ASN A 11 7.57 -25.85 -10.15
CA ASN A 11 9.01 -25.87 -10.44
C ASN A 11 9.36 -25.26 -11.82
N ASN A 12 8.40 -25.18 -12.72
CA ASN A 12 8.54 -24.56 -14.03
C ASN A 12 8.74 -23.04 -14.01
N TYR A 13 8.49 -22.37 -12.85
CA TYR A 13 8.62 -20.92 -12.68
C TYR A 13 9.82 -20.52 -11.85
N THR A 14 10.73 -21.44 -11.56
CA THR A 14 11.95 -21.17 -10.83
C THR A 14 13.15 -21.03 -11.79
N ASP A 15 14.07 -20.10 -11.49
CA ASP A 15 15.36 -20.06 -12.16
C ASP A 15 16.23 -21.27 -11.76
N ASP A 16 17.39 -21.42 -12.40
CA ASP A 16 18.36 -22.49 -12.13
C ASP A 16 18.84 -22.57 -10.67
N ARG A 17 18.55 -21.52 -9.87
CA ARG A 17 18.86 -21.43 -8.43
C ARG A 17 17.64 -21.62 -7.54
N GLY A 18 16.51 -22.08 -8.10
CA GLY A 18 15.27 -22.27 -7.37
C GLY A 18 14.59 -20.98 -6.92
N ARG A 19 14.90 -19.81 -7.54
CA ARG A 19 14.31 -18.52 -7.20
C ARG A 19 13.17 -18.20 -8.17
N VAL A 20 12.13 -17.57 -7.64
CA VAL A 20 10.99 -17.07 -8.42
C VAL A 20 11.09 -15.55 -8.53
N GLU A 21 11.07 -15.03 -9.75
CA GLU A 21 10.89 -13.60 -10.00
C GLU A 21 9.41 -13.31 -10.20
N TYR A 22 8.89 -12.36 -9.43
CA TYR A 22 7.52 -11.88 -9.61
C TYR A 22 7.47 -10.36 -9.47
N ALA A 23 6.50 -9.74 -10.10
CA ALA A 23 6.21 -8.33 -9.95
C ALA A 23 4.76 -8.15 -9.49
N THR A 24 4.54 -7.23 -8.55
CA THR A 24 3.22 -6.89 -8.05
C THR A 24 2.96 -5.41 -8.22
N LEU A 25 1.87 -5.06 -8.87
CA LEU A 25 1.33 -3.72 -8.91
C LEU A 25 0.09 -3.65 -8.01
N SER A 26 0.10 -2.73 -7.07
CA SER A 26 -1.04 -2.51 -6.17
C SER A 26 -1.42 -1.04 -6.19
N PHE A 27 -2.71 -0.75 -6.31
CA PHE A 27 -3.27 0.59 -6.22
C PHE A 27 -4.51 0.58 -5.33
N ARG A 28 -4.81 1.73 -4.74
CA ARG A 28 -5.97 1.90 -3.88
C ARG A 28 -7.22 2.15 -4.70
N THR A 29 -8.38 1.78 -4.18
CA THR A 29 -9.67 2.07 -4.80
C THR A 29 -9.85 3.56 -5.05
N GLU A 30 -9.39 4.42 -4.12
CA GLU A 30 -9.46 5.88 -4.28
C GLU A 30 -8.66 6.41 -5.49
N PHE A 31 -7.64 5.66 -5.93
CA PHE A 31 -6.95 6.00 -7.16
C PHE A 31 -7.85 5.76 -8.38
N ILE A 32 -8.57 4.65 -8.41
CA ILE A 32 -9.55 4.34 -9.47
C ILE A 32 -10.68 5.38 -9.47
N ASP A 33 -11.21 5.76 -8.30
CA ASP A 33 -12.25 6.78 -8.17
C ASP A 33 -11.81 8.13 -8.74
N ARG A 34 -10.56 8.53 -8.48
CA ARG A 34 -9.99 9.75 -9.06
C ARG A 34 -9.82 9.64 -10.58
N CYS A 35 -9.42 8.48 -11.08
CA CYS A 35 -9.32 8.24 -12.51
C CYS A 35 -10.70 8.32 -13.17
N SER A 36 -11.74 7.71 -12.59
CA SER A 36 -13.13 7.80 -13.06
C SER A 36 -13.62 9.25 -13.09
N SER A 37 -13.31 10.03 -12.06
CA SER A 37 -13.70 11.44 -12.00
C SER A 37 -12.96 12.32 -13.01
N ALA A 38 -11.71 12.00 -13.33
CA ALA A 38 -10.88 12.77 -14.26
C ALA A 38 -11.09 12.38 -15.72
N PHE A 39 -11.53 11.16 -16.00
CA PHE A 39 -11.69 10.58 -17.33
C PHE A 39 -13.06 9.88 -17.45
N PRO A 40 -14.14 10.63 -17.70
CA PRO A 40 -15.49 10.08 -17.78
C PRO A 40 -15.64 8.98 -18.85
N GLU A 41 -14.83 9.01 -19.90
CA GLU A 41 -14.86 8.07 -21.02
C GLU A 41 -14.50 6.63 -20.65
N ILE A 42 -13.83 6.45 -19.54
CA ILE A 42 -13.41 5.12 -19.05
C ILE A 42 -14.08 4.74 -17.74
N THR A 43 -14.99 5.57 -17.22
CA THR A 43 -15.66 5.37 -15.91
C THR A 43 -16.34 4.02 -15.82
N GLU A 44 -17.16 3.65 -16.81
CA GLU A 44 -17.87 2.36 -16.83
C GLU A 44 -16.91 1.18 -16.66
N ARG A 45 -15.83 1.14 -17.43
CA ARG A 45 -14.81 0.08 -17.35
C ARG A 45 -14.07 0.05 -15.99
N LEU A 46 -13.85 1.22 -15.39
CA LEU A 46 -13.20 1.30 -14.08
C LEU A 46 -14.12 0.83 -12.95
N GLU A 47 -15.41 1.11 -13.04
CA GLU A 47 -16.41 0.61 -12.09
C GLU A 47 -16.58 -0.92 -12.23
N GLU A 48 -16.59 -1.45 -13.44
CA GLU A 48 -16.56 -2.90 -13.68
C GLU A 48 -15.33 -3.53 -13.03
N LEU A 49 -14.14 -2.96 -13.24
CA LEU A 49 -12.90 -3.43 -12.61
C LEU A 49 -12.97 -3.41 -11.08
N LYS A 50 -13.63 -2.41 -10.48
CA LYS A 50 -13.87 -2.35 -9.02
C LYS A 50 -14.84 -3.43 -8.54
N SER A 51 -15.80 -3.81 -9.36
CA SER A 51 -16.81 -4.82 -9.04
C SER A 51 -16.28 -6.25 -9.07
N VAL A 52 -15.10 -6.47 -9.67
CA VAL A 52 -14.47 -7.78 -9.74
C VAL A 52 -14.16 -8.34 -8.37
N SER A 53 -14.89 -9.38 -7.98
CA SER A 53 -14.73 -10.11 -6.72
C SER A 53 -13.98 -11.45 -6.88
N SER A 54 -13.52 -11.75 -8.09
CA SER A 54 -12.90 -13.02 -8.47
C SER A 54 -11.44 -12.82 -8.91
N VAL A 55 -10.68 -13.90 -8.96
CA VAL A 55 -9.37 -13.91 -9.62
C VAL A 55 -9.57 -14.06 -11.13
N ILE A 56 -8.95 -13.20 -11.89
CA ILE A 56 -8.97 -13.23 -13.35
C ILE A 56 -7.56 -13.54 -13.83
N THR A 57 -7.45 -14.47 -14.76
CA THR A 57 -6.23 -14.67 -15.57
C THR A 57 -6.49 -14.21 -17.00
N PHE A 58 -5.46 -13.74 -17.66
CA PHE A 58 -5.55 -13.25 -19.03
C PHE A 58 -4.92 -14.24 -20.01
N ASN A 59 -5.22 -14.08 -21.28
CA ASN A 59 -4.55 -14.84 -22.35
C ASN A 59 -3.06 -14.51 -22.41
N ASN A 60 -2.26 -15.35 -23.07
CA ASN A 60 -0.81 -15.21 -23.14
C ASN A 60 -0.36 -13.87 -23.72
N LYS A 61 -1.06 -13.35 -24.73
CA LYS A 61 -0.72 -12.07 -25.36
C LYS A 61 -0.85 -10.90 -24.39
N THR A 62 -1.95 -10.85 -23.66
CA THR A 62 -2.19 -9.82 -22.63
C THR A 62 -1.21 -9.95 -21.47
N LEU A 63 -0.88 -11.19 -21.06
CA LEU A 63 0.13 -11.44 -20.02
C LEU A 63 1.53 -11.01 -20.46
N GLU A 64 1.93 -11.24 -21.70
CA GLU A 64 3.19 -10.77 -22.26
C GLU A 64 3.27 -9.23 -22.26
N GLU A 65 2.22 -8.54 -22.72
CA GLU A 65 2.15 -7.06 -22.72
C GLU A 65 2.21 -6.50 -21.28
N LEU A 66 1.48 -7.08 -20.35
CA LEU A 66 1.52 -6.69 -18.93
C LEU A 66 2.91 -6.90 -18.32
N THR A 67 3.53 -8.05 -18.59
CA THR A 67 4.87 -8.40 -18.09
C THR A 67 5.91 -7.43 -18.62
N GLU A 68 5.90 -7.13 -19.92
CA GLU A 68 6.84 -6.18 -20.51
C GLU A 68 6.71 -4.78 -19.87
N MET A 69 5.49 -4.28 -19.69
CA MET A 69 5.28 -2.99 -19.05
C MET A 69 5.77 -2.98 -17.61
N MET A 70 5.49 -4.01 -16.81
CA MET A 70 5.95 -4.10 -15.43
C MET A 70 7.47 -4.19 -15.32
N LEU A 71 8.14 -4.88 -16.25
CA LEU A 71 9.60 -4.93 -16.31
C LEU A 71 10.20 -3.56 -16.65
N ARG A 72 9.63 -2.82 -17.60
CA ARG A 72 10.05 -1.46 -17.94
C ARG A 72 9.90 -0.50 -16.75
N MET A 73 8.82 -0.61 -15.98
CA MET A 73 8.60 0.21 -14.79
C MET A 73 9.70 0.06 -13.71
N ARG A 74 10.48 -1.03 -13.71
CA ARG A 74 11.60 -1.22 -12.78
C ARG A 74 12.76 -0.26 -13.01
N THR A 75 12.97 0.18 -14.22
CA THR A 75 14.11 1.00 -14.66
C THR A 75 13.77 2.46 -14.89
N GLU A 76 12.47 2.77 -15.01
CA GLU A 76 11.99 4.12 -15.28
C GLU A 76 12.00 5.03 -14.05
N LYS A 77 12.09 6.33 -14.30
CA LYS A 77 11.95 7.35 -13.25
C LYS A 77 10.49 7.42 -12.79
N MET A 78 10.28 7.80 -11.54
CA MET A 78 8.94 7.92 -10.95
C MET A 78 7.99 8.80 -11.78
N SER A 79 8.49 9.84 -12.45
CA SER A 79 7.72 10.73 -13.33
C SER A 79 7.19 10.03 -14.58
N GLU A 80 7.85 8.94 -15.02
CA GLU A 80 7.53 8.22 -16.25
C GLU A 80 6.63 6.99 -16.00
N LEU A 81 6.30 6.69 -14.75
CA LEU A 81 5.52 5.49 -14.40
C LEU A 81 4.02 5.63 -14.72
N LEU A 82 3.49 6.84 -14.70
CA LEU A 82 2.05 7.08 -14.81
C LEU A 82 1.44 6.54 -16.13
N PRO A 83 2.03 6.71 -17.30
CA PRO A 83 1.52 6.12 -18.54
C PRO A 83 1.40 4.59 -18.50
N TYR A 84 2.38 3.92 -17.91
CA TYR A 84 2.35 2.46 -17.73
C TYR A 84 1.21 2.02 -16.81
N VAL A 85 1.03 2.72 -15.69
CA VAL A 85 -0.06 2.43 -14.74
C VAL A 85 -1.42 2.57 -15.43
N PHE A 86 -1.63 3.65 -16.18
CA PHE A 86 -2.88 3.84 -16.92
C PHE A 86 -3.10 2.74 -17.97
N ARG A 87 -2.06 2.39 -18.73
CA ARG A 87 -2.17 1.34 -19.73
C ARG A 87 -2.49 -0.01 -19.12
N ILE A 88 -1.84 -0.36 -18.00
CA ILE A 88 -2.14 -1.59 -17.25
C ILE A 88 -3.60 -1.59 -16.79
N ILE A 89 -4.10 -0.50 -16.20
CA ILE A 89 -5.50 -0.40 -15.76
C ILE A 89 -6.46 -0.60 -16.94
N LEU A 90 -6.20 0.02 -18.08
CA LEU A 90 -7.03 -0.13 -19.27
C LEU A 90 -6.98 -1.55 -19.86
N LEU A 91 -5.85 -2.26 -19.76
CA LEU A 91 -5.79 -3.67 -20.15
C LEU A 91 -6.57 -4.55 -19.16
N LEU A 92 -6.42 -4.32 -17.86
CA LEU A 92 -7.16 -5.07 -16.84
C LEU A 92 -8.68 -4.85 -16.95
N SER A 93 -9.12 -3.67 -17.38
CA SER A 93 -10.56 -3.38 -17.57
C SER A 93 -11.19 -4.10 -18.75
N LYS A 94 -10.41 -4.78 -19.60
CA LYS A 94 -10.91 -5.66 -20.67
C LYS A 94 -11.19 -7.10 -20.22
N HIS A 95 -11.28 -7.34 -18.91
CA HIS A 95 -11.37 -8.68 -18.33
C HIS A 95 -12.56 -9.51 -18.85
N GLU A 96 -13.68 -8.88 -19.19
CA GLU A 96 -14.84 -9.59 -19.74
C GLU A 96 -14.58 -10.20 -21.13
N SER A 97 -13.76 -9.56 -21.94
CA SER A 97 -13.46 -10.03 -23.31
C SER A 97 -12.22 -10.92 -23.42
N GLU A 98 -11.27 -10.77 -22.49
CA GLU A 98 -9.96 -11.42 -22.58
C GLU A 98 -9.57 -12.20 -21.32
N GLY A 99 -10.33 -12.08 -20.23
CA GLY A 99 -10.06 -12.71 -18.95
C GLY A 99 -10.80 -14.02 -18.76
N ILE A 100 -10.16 -14.93 -18.06
CA ILE A 100 -10.78 -16.17 -17.57
C ILE A 100 -10.95 -16.05 -16.07
N ILE A 101 -12.17 -16.17 -15.58
CA ILE A 101 -12.46 -16.14 -14.14
C ILE A 101 -11.99 -17.45 -13.51
N ILE A 102 -11.07 -17.36 -12.55
CA ILE A 102 -10.60 -18.47 -11.75
C ILE A 102 -11.17 -18.35 -10.34
N GLY A 103 -12.19 -19.11 -10.04
CA GLY A 103 -12.80 -19.21 -8.72
C GLY A 103 -13.78 -18.09 -8.40
N SER A 104 -14.80 -18.42 -7.63
CA SER A 104 -15.73 -17.49 -7.00
C SER A 104 -15.56 -17.53 -5.49
N PHE A 105 -15.62 -16.36 -4.86
CA PHE A 105 -15.45 -16.22 -3.41
C PHE A 105 -16.81 -16.13 -2.72
N SER A 106 -17.40 -17.26 -2.34
CA SER A 106 -18.70 -17.28 -1.64
C SER A 106 -18.61 -17.24 -0.11
N GLU A 107 -17.50 -17.65 0.48
CA GLU A 107 -17.31 -17.67 1.95
C GLU A 107 -16.36 -16.57 2.44
N SER A 108 -15.61 -15.96 1.53
CA SER A 108 -14.67 -14.86 1.83
C SER A 108 -15.35 -13.49 1.96
N ASP A 109 -16.54 -13.29 1.40
CA ASP A 109 -17.18 -11.96 1.35
C ASP A 109 -17.40 -11.36 2.74
N ARG A 110 -17.91 -12.16 3.69
CA ARG A 110 -18.10 -11.68 5.08
C ARG A 110 -16.79 -11.42 5.82
N THR A 111 -15.77 -12.26 5.57
CA THR A 111 -14.43 -12.09 6.15
C THR A 111 -13.78 -10.85 5.57
N TYR A 112 -13.87 -10.69 4.27
CA TYR A 112 -13.38 -9.57 3.51
C TYR A 112 -14.02 -8.25 3.96
N ASP A 113 -15.34 -8.16 3.97
CA ASP A 113 -16.08 -6.97 4.43
C ASP A 113 -15.70 -6.58 5.84
N ARG A 114 -15.57 -7.55 6.75
CA ARG A 114 -15.15 -7.28 8.12
C ARG A 114 -13.73 -6.73 8.19
N ILE A 115 -12.79 -7.32 7.44
CA ILE A 115 -11.40 -6.82 7.38
C ILE A 115 -11.35 -5.41 6.78
N ASN A 116 -12.14 -5.11 5.75
CA ASN A 116 -12.22 -3.77 5.18
C ASN A 116 -12.77 -2.77 6.18
N LYS A 117 -13.85 -3.07 6.86
CA LYS A 117 -14.39 -2.23 7.94
C LYS A 117 -13.34 -1.96 9.03
N VAL A 118 -12.57 -2.97 9.42
CA VAL A 118 -11.44 -2.80 10.37
C VAL A 118 -10.40 -1.84 9.83
N LYS A 119 -10.02 -1.98 8.56
CA LYS A 119 -9.00 -1.13 7.92
C LYS A 119 -9.48 0.32 7.79
N GLU A 120 -10.68 0.54 7.30
CA GLU A 120 -11.29 1.86 7.13
C GLU A 120 -11.42 2.58 8.48
N PHE A 121 -11.95 1.89 9.49
CA PHE A 121 -12.04 2.42 10.83
C PHE A 121 -10.66 2.82 11.38
N SER A 122 -9.68 1.93 11.23
CA SER A 122 -8.32 2.18 11.72
C SER A 122 -7.65 3.34 10.98
N GLN A 123 -7.80 3.44 9.66
CA GLN A 123 -7.26 4.53 8.85
C GLN A 123 -7.87 5.89 9.20
N SER A 124 -9.18 5.91 9.52
CA SER A 124 -9.87 7.14 9.89
C SER A 124 -9.61 7.56 11.33
N ASN A 125 -9.18 6.63 12.22
CA ASN A 125 -9.07 6.87 13.65
C ASN A 125 -7.68 6.60 14.25
N TYR A 126 -6.66 6.26 13.46
CA TYR A 126 -5.33 5.84 13.97
C TYR A 126 -4.71 6.80 14.97
N ALA A 127 -4.97 8.10 14.85
CA ALA A 127 -4.45 9.13 15.74
C ALA A 127 -5.12 9.15 17.12
N ARG A 128 -6.23 8.44 17.30
CA ARG A 128 -6.98 8.37 18.56
C ARG A 128 -6.64 7.09 19.33
N ALA A 129 -7.04 7.04 20.61
CA ALA A 129 -6.97 5.82 21.38
C ALA A 129 -8.00 4.81 20.84
N ILE A 130 -7.55 3.76 20.18
CA ILE A 130 -8.39 2.66 19.72
C ILE A 130 -8.18 1.47 20.65
N THR A 131 -9.23 1.00 21.29
CA THR A 131 -9.22 -0.25 22.04
C THR A 131 -9.65 -1.43 21.17
N ILE A 132 -9.26 -2.64 21.59
CA ILE A 132 -9.70 -3.86 20.89
C ILE A 132 -11.22 -3.99 20.96
N ASP A 133 -11.83 -3.58 22.06
CA ASP A 133 -13.28 -3.66 22.25
C ASP A 133 -14.01 -2.70 21.30
N MET A 134 -13.48 -1.49 21.06
CA MET A 134 -14.05 -0.55 20.09
C MET A 134 -14.09 -1.13 18.68
N ILE A 135 -12.98 -1.71 18.23
CA ILE A 135 -12.93 -2.25 16.87
C ILE A 135 -13.70 -3.58 16.74
N ALA A 136 -13.71 -4.40 17.77
CA ALA A 136 -14.50 -5.63 17.80
C ALA A 136 -16.00 -5.32 17.70
N ASN A 137 -16.50 -4.37 18.50
CA ASN A 137 -17.88 -3.90 18.44
C ASN A 137 -18.24 -3.29 17.07
N HIS A 138 -17.31 -2.53 16.47
CA HIS A 138 -17.52 -1.93 15.15
C HIS A 138 -17.80 -2.98 14.06
N VAL A 139 -17.22 -4.18 14.17
CA VAL A 139 -17.44 -5.27 13.21
C VAL A 139 -18.41 -6.34 13.71
N GLY A 140 -19.16 -6.05 14.80
CA GLY A 140 -20.16 -6.96 15.36
C GLY A 140 -19.58 -8.23 15.97
N MET A 141 -18.43 -8.14 16.62
CA MET A 141 -17.75 -9.27 17.26
C MET A 141 -17.43 -8.96 18.73
N ASN A 142 -17.33 -10.01 19.56
CA ASN A 142 -16.70 -9.87 20.87
C ASN A 142 -15.17 -9.83 20.74
N ARG A 143 -14.49 -9.33 21.75
CA ARG A 143 -13.03 -9.14 21.81
C ARG A 143 -12.24 -10.41 21.44
N SER A 144 -12.59 -11.55 22.03
CA SER A 144 -11.86 -12.81 21.83
C SER A 144 -12.02 -13.31 20.41
N SER A 145 -13.25 -13.34 19.89
CA SER A 145 -13.55 -13.73 18.52
C SER A 145 -12.86 -12.81 17.50
N PHE A 146 -12.84 -11.50 17.76
CA PHE A 146 -12.16 -10.54 16.91
C PHE A 146 -10.64 -10.79 16.85
N CYS A 147 -9.99 -10.98 17.98
CA CYS A 147 -8.54 -11.23 18.03
C CYS A 147 -8.16 -12.48 17.23
N THR A 148 -8.90 -13.56 17.40
CA THR A 148 -8.68 -14.82 16.65
C THR A 148 -8.96 -14.64 15.18
N PHE A 149 -10.10 -14.03 14.85
CA PHE A 149 -10.50 -13.72 13.46
C PHE A 149 -9.45 -12.87 12.75
N PHE A 150 -9.06 -11.73 13.35
CA PHE A 150 -8.14 -10.80 12.71
C PHE A 150 -6.76 -11.44 12.49
N LYS A 151 -6.24 -12.16 13.49
CA LYS A 151 -4.95 -12.88 13.37
C LYS A 151 -5.00 -13.96 12.30
N LYS A 152 -6.10 -14.74 12.22
CA LYS A 152 -6.29 -15.78 11.19
C LYS A 152 -6.37 -15.16 9.79
N ALA A 153 -7.10 -14.06 9.64
CA ALA A 153 -7.32 -13.43 8.34
C ALA A 153 -6.13 -12.60 7.83
N THR A 154 -5.27 -12.05 8.73
CA THR A 154 -4.19 -11.11 8.34
C THR A 154 -2.78 -11.61 8.67
N GLY A 155 -2.65 -12.72 9.39
CA GLY A 155 -1.36 -13.27 9.85
C GLY A 155 -0.74 -12.51 11.03
N GLN A 156 -1.35 -11.42 11.52
CA GLN A 156 -0.81 -10.57 12.59
C GLN A 156 -1.89 -10.13 13.58
N THR A 157 -1.48 -9.68 14.77
CA THR A 157 -2.43 -9.11 15.73
C THR A 157 -2.91 -7.72 15.28
N TYR A 158 -4.10 -7.31 15.74
CA TYR A 158 -4.62 -5.97 15.45
C TYR A 158 -3.70 -4.85 15.98
N ILE A 159 -3.11 -5.01 17.14
CA ILE A 159 -2.16 -4.03 17.71
C ILE A 159 -0.93 -3.90 16.82
N THR A 160 -0.40 -5.02 16.33
CA THR A 160 0.74 -5.00 15.37
C THR A 160 0.37 -4.23 14.10
N TYR A 161 -0.81 -4.49 13.54
CA TYR A 161 -1.35 -3.79 12.39
C TYR A 161 -1.50 -2.28 12.64
N LEU A 162 -2.14 -1.89 13.75
CA LEU A 162 -2.36 -0.49 14.11
C LEU A 162 -1.03 0.26 14.31
N ASN A 163 -0.08 -0.36 15.02
CA ASN A 163 1.25 0.23 15.20
C ASN A 163 1.99 0.42 13.88
N LYS A 164 1.90 -0.53 12.95
CA LYS A 164 2.46 -0.39 11.61
C LYS A 164 1.83 0.78 10.86
N LEU A 165 0.51 0.89 10.87
CA LEU A 165 -0.22 2.01 10.26
C LEU A 165 0.24 3.36 10.83
N ARG A 166 0.39 3.47 12.15
CA ARG A 166 0.88 4.67 12.85
C ARG A 166 2.31 5.02 12.46
N VAL A 167 3.19 4.02 12.39
CA VAL A 167 4.58 4.19 11.93
C VAL A 167 4.64 4.66 10.48
N ASP A 168 3.81 4.13 9.60
CA ASP A 168 3.73 4.56 8.20
C ASP A 168 3.34 6.04 8.10
N ARG A 169 2.40 6.49 8.93
CA ARG A 169 1.99 7.90 9.04
C ARG A 169 3.09 8.76 9.65
N ALA A 170 3.79 8.26 10.67
CA ALA A 170 4.94 8.95 11.27
C ALA A 170 6.05 9.19 10.23
N CYS A 171 6.36 8.22 9.39
CA CYS A 171 7.33 8.38 8.30
C CYS A 171 6.96 9.53 7.35
N TYR A 172 5.68 9.70 7.05
CA TYR A 172 5.21 10.81 6.24
C TYR A 172 5.47 12.16 6.92
N LEU A 173 5.09 12.31 8.20
CA LEU A 173 5.27 13.55 8.97
C LEU A 173 6.76 13.88 9.20
N LEU A 174 7.58 12.87 9.50
CA LEU A 174 9.03 13.05 9.65
C LEU A 174 9.70 13.53 8.36
N ARG A 175 9.22 13.07 7.20
CA ARG A 175 9.72 13.56 5.90
C ARG A 175 9.41 15.03 5.68
N GLU A 176 8.33 15.58 6.21
CA GLU A 176 8.04 17.00 6.08
C GLU A 176 9.04 17.87 6.85
N GLY A 177 9.63 17.37 7.93
CA GLY A 177 10.63 18.05 8.73
C GLY A 177 10.08 19.24 9.54
N LYS A 178 8.76 19.30 9.74
CA LYS A 178 8.06 20.40 10.44
C LYS A 178 7.85 20.14 11.92
N PHE A 179 7.91 18.88 12.33
CA PHE A 179 7.54 18.43 13.67
C PHE A 179 8.69 17.68 14.32
N SER A 180 8.83 17.83 15.61
CA SER A 180 9.74 17.03 16.43
C SER A 180 9.27 15.58 16.51
N ILE A 181 10.17 14.66 16.85
CA ILE A 181 9.86 13.23 17.02
C ILE A 181 8.77 13.02 18.07
N THR A 182 8.80 13.80 19.15
CA THR A 182 7.82 13.75 20.23
C THR A 182 6.42 14.19 19.74
N GLU A 183 6.34 15.28 18.99
CA GLU A 183 5.08 15.72 18.39
C GLU A 183 4.53 14.68 17.42
N VAL A 184 5.38 14.14 16.53
CA VAL A 184 4.98 13.09 15.59
C VAL A 184 4.45 11.87 16.34
N CYS A 185 5.11 11.43 17.42
CA CYS A 185 4.67 10.32 18.26
C CYS A 185 3.20 10.51 18.71
N TYR A 186 2.88 11.66 19.27
CA TYR A 186 1.52 11.94 19.75
C TYR A 186 0.53 12.16 18.61
N MET A 187 0.93 12.85 17.55
CA MET A 187 0.08 13.08 16.37
C MET A 187 -0.38 11.79 15.69
N VAL A 188 0.45 10.75 15.70
CA VAL A 188 0.08 9.46 15.10
C VAL A 188 -0.60 8.50 16.09
N GLY A 189 -0.87 8.94 17.33
CA GLY A 189 -1.67 8.23 18.31
C GLY A 189 -0.90 7.29 19.25
N PHE A 190 0.42 7.42 19.36
CA PHE A 190 1.16 6.79 20.46
C PHE A 190 1.08 7.68 21.71
N ASN A 191 0.99 7.06 22.90
CA ASN A 191 0.93 7.76 24.18
C ASN A 191 2.30 7.76 24.89
N ASP A 192 3.28 7.05 24.37
CA ASP A 192 4.58 6.83 24.99
C ASP A 192 5.68 6.84 23.95
N VAL A 193 6.65 7.76 24.10
CA VAL A 193 7.77 7.93 23.14
C VAL A 193 8.71 6.72 23.13
N PRO A 194 9.12 6.13 24.25
CA PRO A 194 9.91 4.90 24.26
C PRO A 194 9.24 3.75 23.50
N TYR A 195 7.93 3.56 23.66
CA TYR A 195 7.18 2.54 22.94
C TYR A 195 7.11 2.84 21.43
N PHE A 196 6.85 4.11 21.07
CA PHE A 196 6.89 4.57 19.69
C PHE A 196 8.25 4.27 19.02
N ASN A 197 9.37 4.63 19.68
CA ASN A 197 10.71 4.41 19.14
C ASN A 197 10.97 2.92 18.90
N ARG A 198 10.56 2.04 19.82
CA ARG A 198 10.66 0.59 19.69
C ARG A 198 9.82 0.09 18.50
N CYS A 199 8.57 0.52 18.39
CA CYS A 199 7.71 0.16 17.28
C CYS A 199 8.26 0.65 15.94
N PHE A 200 8.77 1.87 15.88
CA PHE A 200 9.36 2.45 14.68
C PHE A 200 10.60 1.66 14.25
N LYS A 201 11.53 1.40 15.17
CA LYS A 201 12.74 0.61 14.89
C LYS A 201 12.41 -0.80 14.42
N ASN A 202 11.44 -1.47 15.04
CA ASN A 202 10.99 -2.81 14.61
C ASN A 202 10.37 -2.82 13.20
N ASN A 203 9.72 -1.72 12.78
CA ASN A 203 9.08 -1.63 11.47
C ASN A 203 9.98 -1.09 10.36
N ARG A 204 11.02 -0.28 10.70
CA ARG A 204 11.88 0.43 9.73
C ARG A 204 13.35 0.05 9.81
N GLY A 205 13.76 -0.74 10.79
CA GLY A 205 15.15 -1.13 11.01
C GLY A 205 16.03 -0.04 11.63
N MET A 206 15.52 1.20 11.79
CA MET A 206 16.25 2.35 12.30
C MET A 206 15.39 3.20 13.23
N SER A 207 16.03 4.08 14.02
CA SER A 207 15.28 4.98 14.92
C SER A 207 14.52 6.07 14.12
N PRO A 208 13.47 6.69 14.70
CA PRO A 208 12.80 7.85 14.09
C PRO A 208 13.75 9.00 13.80
N LYS A 209 14.76 9.20 14.65
CA LYS A 209 15.79 10.23 14.50
C LYS A 209 16.66 9.96 13.27
N ASP A 210 17.23 8.76 13.18
CA ASP A 210 18.08 8.38 12.04
C ASP A 210 17.30 8.47 10.72
N TYR A 211 16.01 8.11 10.75
CA TYR A 211 15.13 8.22 9.60
C TYR A 211 14.90 9.69 9.17
N ALA A 212 14.64 10.58 10.12
CA ALA A 212 14.44 12.00 9.84
C ALA A 212 15.74 12.67 9.33
N ASP A 213 16.87 12.38 9.97
CA ASP A 213 18.19 12.92 9.59
C ASP A 213 18.59 12.44 8.18
N GLY A 214 18.38 11.17 7.86
CA GLY A 214 18.63 10.62 6.53
C GLY A 214 17.81 11.29 5.42
N VAL A 215 16.55 11.63 5.69
CA VAL A 215 15.68 12.35 4.74
C VAL A 215 16.13 13.80 4.54
N ILE A 216 16.57 14.47 5.59
CA ILE A 216 17.07 15.87 5.53
C ILE A 216 18.35 15.90 4.68
N THR A 217 19.27 14.97 4.91
CA THR A 217 20.53 14.86 4.15
C THR A 217 20.27 14.66 2.66
N GLN A 218 19.34 13.77 2.28
CA GLN A 218 18.96 13.56 0.88
C GLN A 218 18.36 14.82 0.23
N ARG A 219 17.57 15.61 0.96
CA ARG A 219 16.98 16.87 0.46
C ARG A 219 18.03 17.94 0.23
N GLN A 220 19.07 18.00 1.06
CA GLN A 220 20.17 18.98 0.90
C GLN A 220 21.04 18.66 -0.32
N VAL A 221 21.25 17.40 -0.63
CA VAL A 221 22.02 16.95 -1.82
C VAL A 221 21.28 17.28 -3.13
N ILE A 222 19.94 17.32 -3.12
CA ILE A 222 19.12 17.58 -4.31
C ILE A 222 18.93 19.07 -4.60
N LYS A 223 19.19 19.99 -3.64
CA LYS A 223 19.13 21.42 -3.92
C LYS A 223 20.34 21.83 -4.77
N PRO A 224 20.16 22.37 -6.00
CA PRO A 224 21.27 22.85 -6.80
C PRO A 224 21.97 23.96 -6.04
N ARG A 225 23.31 23.91 -5.97
CA ARG A 225 24.14 25.01 -5.50
C ARG A 225 23.73 26.26 -6.27
N LYS A 226 23.30 27.30 -5.59
CA LYS A 226 23.18 28.66 -6.19
C LYS A 226 24.55 28.97 -6.76
N LYS A 227 24.61 29.23 -8.07
CA LYS A 227 25.79 29.82 -8.71
C LYS A 227 26.00 31.17 -8.08
N ASP A 228 27.12 31.31 -7.42
CA ASP A 228 27.64 32.65 -7.03
C ASP A 228 27.83 33.41 -8.31
N THR A 229 26.99 34.41 -8.49
CA THR A 229 27.16 35.41 -9.54
C THR A 229 28.34 36.29 -9.12
N GLN A 230 29.52 35.96 -9.62
CA GLN A 230 30.66 36.85 -9.55
C GLN A 230 30.28 38.17 -10.23
N LYS A 231 30.26 39.21 -9.44
CA LYS A 231 30.31 40.60 -9.95
C LYS A 231 31.70 40.80 -10.48
N ASP A 232 31.85 40.83 -11.78
CA ASP A 232 32.97 41.53 -12.40
C ASP A 232 32.58 42.99 -12.47
N GLN A 233 33.22 43.78 -11.60
CA GLN A 233 33.46 45.23 -11.81
C GLN A 233 34.84 45.29 -12.45
N ASP A 234 34.88 45.77 -13.69
CA ASP A 234 35.77 46.85 -14.16
C ASP A 234 35.44 47.15 -15.61
#